data_04ab2b447944719f7aa69f8d1150f74f
#
_entry.id   04ab2b447944719f7aa69f8d1150f74f
#
_cell.length_a   1.000
_cell.length_b   1.000
_cell.length_c   1.000
_cell.angle_alpha   90.00
_cell.angle_beta   90.00
_cell.angle_gamma   90.00
#
_symmetry.space_group_name_H-M   'P 1'
#
loop_
_entity.id
_entity.type
_entity.pdbx_description
1 polymer ?
#
loop_
_entity_poly.entity_id
_entity_poly.type
_entity_poly.pdbx_seq_one_letter_code
_entity_poly.pdbx_strand_id
1 'polypeptide(L)'
;IETGIDVPTANTIIMDRADNLGLAQLHQLRGRVGRSHHQAYAYLLTPHPKAITKDAIKRLDAIASLEDLGAGFTLATHDLEIRGAGELLGDEQSGQIQSVGFTLYMEMLEQAVEALKEGKEPSLDDLLREQTEIEMRIPALLPDDYIPDVNTRLSMYKRIASVTDNEGLSELKVELIDRFGVLPDATKNLLSVSELKIGAGSLKAKKIEAHDKGGFIEFYPDADINPAYLVKLLQSQPQKFAMEGPTKFKFSVPLTDRRKRIQFVQDLLNDFKQNLLPTS
;
A
#
# COMPACT_ATOMS: atom_id res chain seq x y z
N ILE A 1 3.22 -27.01 -21.19
CA ILE A 1 2.27 -25.95 -21.60
C ILE A 1 2.66 -24.57 -20.97
N GLU A 2 3.56 -24.55 -19.99
CA GLU A 2 3.95 -23.30 -19.31
C GLU A 2 4.63 -22.29 -20.25
N THR A 3 5.33 -22.73 -21.27
CA THR A 3 6.03 -21.85 -22.21
C THR A 3 5.66 -22.13 -23.67
N GLY A 4 5.05 -21.13 -24.32
CA GLY A 4 5.09 -21.01 -25.78
C GLY A 4 4.10 -21.81 -26.63
N ILE A 5 3.24 -22.66 -26.10
CA ILE A 5 2.24 -23.36 -26.88
C ILE A 5 0.95 -22.55 -26.95
N ASP A 6 0.66 -22.00 -28.11
CA ASP A 6 -0.63 -21.36 -28.41
C ASP A 6 -1.50 -22.35 -29.22
N VAL A 7 -2.63 -22.72 -28.66
CA VAL A 7 -3.63 -23.57 -29.33
C VAL A 7 -4.95 -22.81 -29.41
N PRO A 8 -5.14 -21.98 -30.44
CA PRO A 8 -6.32 -21.09 -30.54
C PRO A 8 -7.66 -21.79 -30.49
N THR A 9 -7.71 -23.07 -30.88
CA THR A 9 -8.92 -23.88 -30.91
C THR A 9 -9.19 -24.65 -29.62
N ALA A 10 -8.26 -24.65 -28.68
CA ALA A 10 -8.46 -25.33 -27.39
C ALA A 10 -9.49 -24.55 -26.55
N ASN A 11 -10.57 -25.23 -26.18
CA ASN A 11 -11.60 -24.66 -25.33
C ASN A 11 -11.58 -25.23 -23.88
N THR A 12 -10.70 -26.17 -23.59
CA THR A 12 -10.64 -26.82 -22.28
C THR A 12 -9.20 -27.00 -21.84
N ILE A 13 -8.91 -26.63 -20.60
CA ILE A 13 -7.64 -26.90 -19.93
C ILE A 13 -7.89 -27.62 -18.61
N ILE A 14 -7.06 -28.62 -18.32
CA ILE A 14 -7.08 -29.36 -17.07
C ILE A 14 -5.72 -29.18 -16.39
N MET A 15 -5.74 -28.65 -15.17
CA MET A 15 -4.54 -28.39 -14.36
C MET A 15 -4.48 -29.39 -13.22
N ASP A 16 -3.55 -30.34 -13.30
CA ASP A 16 -3.34 -31.31 -12.23
C ASP A 16 -2.58 -30.68 -11.06
N ARG A 17 -2.96 -31.05 -9.85
CA ARG A 17 -2.36 -30.52 -8.61
C ARG A 17 -2.30 -28.98 -8.59
N ALA A 18 -3.42 -28.35 -8.93
CA ALA A 18 -3.55 -26.91 -8.97
C ALA A 18 -3.26 -26.24 -7.60
N ASP A 19 -3.37 -26.99 -6.51
CA ASP A 19 -2.98 -26.59 -5.15
C ASP A 19 -1.49 -26.24 -5.01
N ASN A 20 -0.62 -26.81 -5.85
CA ASN A 20 0.82 -26.55 -5.86
C ASN A 20 1.23 -25.37 -6.77
N LEU A 21 0.32 -24.87 -7.59
CA LEU A 21 0.61 -23.80 -8.53
C LEU A 21 0.43 -22.43 -7.85
N GLY A 22 1.31 -21.50 -8.21
CA GLY A 22 1.17 -20.09 -7.82
C GLY A 22 -0.01 -19.42 -8.54
N LEU A 23 -0.54 -18.35 -7.96
CA LEU A 23 -1.70 -17.65 -8.49
C LEU A 23 -1.44 -17.11 -9.91
N ALA A 24 -0.25 -16.55 -10.15
CA ALA A 24 0.18 -16.09 -11.47
C ALA A 24 0.24 -17.22 -12.50
N GLN A 25 0.73 -18.42 -12.12
CA GLN A 25 0.77 -19.60 -13.00
C GLN A 25 -0.64 -20.07 -13.34
N LEU A 26 -1.53 -20.16 -12.36
CA LEU A 26 -2.94 -20.52 -12.57
C LEU A 26 -3.62 -19.57 -13.55
N HIS A 27 -3.39 -18.27 -13.41
CA HIS A 27 -3.94 -17.25 -14.31
C HIS A 27 -3.37 -17.38 -15.74
N GLN A 28 -2.05 -17.53 -15.87
CA GLN A 28 -1.43 -17.73 -17.19
C GLN A 28 -1.95 -18.97 -17.90
N LEU A 29 -2.08 -20.09 -17.17
CA LEU A 29 -2.60 -21.35 -17.71
C LEU A 29 -4.08 -21.21 -18.11
N ARG A 30 -4.91 -20.58 -17.25
CA ARG A 30 -6.31 -20.27 -17.57
C ARG A 30 -6.42 -19.41 -18.83
N GLY A 31 -5.55 -18.41 -19.00
CA GLY A 31 -5.51 -17.53 -20.18
C GLY A 31 -5.07 -18.21 -21.47
N ARG A 32 -4.70 -19.51 -21.43
CA ARG A 32 -4.39 -20.29 -22.65
C ARG A 32 -5.62 -20.82 -23.37
N VAL A 33 -6.79 -20.79 -22.73
CA VAL A 33 -8.09 -21.13 -23.32
C VAL A 33 -9.01 -19.91 -23.31
N GLY A 34 -10.09 -19.94 -24.11
CA GLY A 34 -11.05 -18.85 -24.19
C GLY A 34 -10.65 -17.70 -25.11
N ARG A 35 -9.75 -17.94 -26.06
CA ARG A 35 -9.33 -16.94 -27.07
C ARG A 35 -10.22 -16.92 -28.32
N SER A 36 -11.26 -17.72 -28.33
CA SER A 36 -12.26 -17.77 -29.40
C SER A 36 -13.65 -17.42 -28.85
N HIS A 37 -14.64 -17.32 -29.74
CA HIS A 37 -16.03 -17.04 -29.34
C HIS A 37 -16.75 -18.27 -28.73
N HIS A 38 -16.04 -19.38 -28.54
CA HIS A 38 -16.60 -20.57 -27.88
C HIS A 38 -16.39 -20.54 -26.41
N GLN A 39 -17.36 -21.08 -25.65
CA GLN A 39 -17.25 -21.28 -24.19
C GLN A 39 -15.99 -22.06 -23.85
N ALA A 40 -15.20 -21.55 -22.93
CA ALA A 40 -13.98 -22.20 -22.45
C ALA A 40 -14.13 -22.69 -21.02
N TYR A 41 -13.42 -23.78 -20.71
CA TYR A 41 -13.47 -24.43 -19.40
C TYR A 41 -12.05 -24.63 -18.87
N ALA A 42 -11.85 -24.29 -17.58
CA ALA A 42 -10.62 -24.56 -16.86
C ALA A 42 -10.93 -25.42 -15.64
N TYR A 43 -10.42 -26.63 -15.60
CA TYR A 43 -10.59 -27.57 -14.48
C TYR A 43 -9.34 -27.57 -13.62
N LEU A 44 -9.50 -27.20 -12.36
CA LEU A 44 -8.47 -27.19 -11.32
C LEU A 44 -8.59 -28.46 -10.49
N LEU A 45 -7.74 -29.46 -10.75
CA LEU A 45 -7.75 -30.71 -9.99
C LEU A 45 -6.94 -30.51 -8.71
N THR A 46 -7.53 -30.91 -7.60
CA THR A 46 -6.92 -30.79 -6.26
C THR A 46 -7.07 -32.09 -5.48
N PRO A 47 -6.22 -32.36 -4.49
CA PRO A 47 -6.43 -33.41 -3.51
C PRO A 47 -7.70 -33.18 -2.68
N HIS A 48 -7.97 -34.11 -1.77
CA HIS A 48 -9.08 -33.95 -0.83
C HIS A 48 -8.92 -32.64 -0.02
N PRO A 49 -9.99 -31.87 0.24
CA PRO A 49 -9.91 -30.54 0.90
C PRO A 49 -9.13 -30.51 2.22
N LYS A 50 -9.12 -31.65 2.97
CA LYS A 50 -8.32 -31.75 4.21
C LYS A 50 -6.80 -31.83 3.99
N ALA A 51 -6.35 -32.08 2.77
CA ALA A 51 -4.94 -32.19 2.39
C ALA A 51 -4.40 -30.91 1.73
N ILE A 52 -5.23 -29.90 1.55
CA ILE A 52 -4.88 -28.64 0.92
C ILE A 52 -4.58 -27.59 2.00
N THR A 53 -3.54 -26.78 1.81
CA THR A 53 -3.23 -25.69 2.74
C THR A 53 -4.26 -24.56 2.63
N LYS A 54 -4.43 -23.77 3.70
CA LYS A 54 -5.36 -22.63 3.70
C LYS A 54 -5.03 -21.62 2.61
N ASP A 55 -3.73 -21.40 2.33
CA ASP A 55 -3.29 -20.46 1.29
C ASP A 55 -3.55 -21.00 -0.11
N ALA A 56 -3.43 -22.30 -0.33
CA ALA A 56 -3.82 -22.90 -1.60
C ALA A 56 -5.34 -22.79 -1.84
N ILE A 57 -6.18 -22.96 -0.82
CA ILE A 57 -7.63 -22.74 -0.92
C ILE A 57 -7.90 -21.29 -1.33
N LYS A 58 -7.30 -20.30 -0.66
CA LYS A 58 -7.47 -18.88 -1.01
C LYS A 58 -7.08 -18.58 -2.46
N ARG A 59 -5.94 -19.15 -2.96
CA ARG A 59 -5.52 -18.98 -4.36
C ARG A 59 -6.52 -19.58 -5.34
N LEU A 60 -7.03 -20.75 -5.04
CA LEU A 60 -8.02 -21.44 -5.90
C LEU A 60 -9.35 -20.68 -5.92
N ASP A 61 -9.80 -20.18 -4.80
CA ASP A 61 -11.01 -19.35 -4.69
C ASP A 61 -10.84 -18.03 -5.44
N ALA A 62 -9.65 -17.39 -5.32
CA ALA A 62 -9.34 -16.18 -6.06
C ALA A 62 -9.41 -16.40 -7.58
N ILE A 63 -8.82 -17.48 -8.11
CA ILE A 63 -8.87 -17.78 -9.54
C ILE A 63 -10.29 -18.16 -10.02
N ALA A 64 -11.08 -18.82 -9.17
CA ALA A 64 -12.45 -19.20 -9.48
C ALA A 64 -13.41 -18.00 -9.51
N SER A 65 -13.18 -16.99 -8.68
CA SER A 65 -14.00 -15.77 -8.62
C SER A 65 -13.71 -14.74 -9.73
N LEU A 66 -12.62 -14.90 -10.48
CA LEU A 66 -12.27 -14.00 -11.57
C LEU A 66 -13.18 -14.28 -12.80
N GLU A 67 -14.15 -13.42 -13.04
CA GLU A 67 -15.05 -13.53 -14.20
C GLU A 67 -14.41 -13.03 -15.50
N ASP A 68 -13.39 -12.13 -15.42
CA ASP A 68 -12.81 -11.48 -16.59
C ASP A 68 -11.32 -11.84 -16.78
N LEU A 69 -10.94 -12.18 -18.03
CA LEU A 69 -9.55 -12.50 -18.41
C LEU A 69 -8.60 -11.27 -18.30
N GLY A 70 -9.15 -10.06 -18.22
CA GLY A 70 -8.41 -8.80 -18.06
C GLY A 70 -7.98 -8.47 -16.62
N ALA A 71 -8.34 -9.31 -15.65
CA ALA A 71 -8.13 -9.04 -14.22
C ALA A 71 -6.70 -9.34 -13.70
N GLY A 72 -5.67 -9.26 -14.53
CA GLY A 72 -4.28 -9.50 -14.13
C GLY A 72 -3.82 -8.62 -12.97
N PHE A 73 -4.37 -7.42 -12.86
CA PHE A 73 -4.15 -6.51 -11.76
C PHE A 73 -4.77 -7.01 -10.44
N THR A 74 -6.03 -7.39 -10.46
CA THR A 74 -6.74 -7.98 -9.31
C THR A 74 -6.01 -9.23 -8.80
N LEU A 75 -5.44 -10.00 -9.73
CA LEU A 75 -4.68 -11.20 -9.42
C LEU A 75 -3.35 -10.91 -8.71
N ALA A 76 -2.60 -9.91 -9.16
CA ALA A 76 -1.34 -9.52 -8.52
C ALA A 76 -1.58 -9.07 -7.07
N THR A 77 -2.71 -8.43 -6.81
CA THR A 77 -3.10 -7.97 -5.48
C THR A 77 -3.54 -9.14 -4.59
N HIS A 78 -4.29 -10.09 -5.13
CA HIS A 78 -4.61 -11.33 -4.41
C HIS A 78 -3.36 -12.13 -4.04
N ASP A 79 -2.38 -12.19 -4.94
CA ASP A 79 -1.12 -12.90 -4.67
C ASP A 79 -0.34 -12.21 -3.54
N LEU A 80 -0.29 -10.88 -3.53
CA LEU A 80 0.30 -10.08 -2.45
C LEU A 80 -0.43 -10.27 -1.09
N GLU A 81 -1.75 -10.35 -1.09
CA GLU A 81 -2.53 -10.59 0.12
C GLU A 81 -2.34 -12.02 0.67
N ILE A 82 -2.30 -13.02 -0.22
CA ILE A 82 -2.21 -14.44 0.14
C ILE A 82 -0.82 -14.79 0.66
N ARG A 83 0.23 -14.32 -0.01
CA ARG A 83 1.63 -14.58 0.38
C ARG A 83 2.07 -13.71 1.55
N GLY A 84 1.33 -12.63 1.83
CA GLY A 84 1.86 -11.53 2.62
C GLY A 84 3.05 -10.88 1.89
N ALA A 85 3.24 -9.59 2.03
CA ALA A 85 4.32 -8.87 1.35
C ALA A 85 5.75 -9.37 1.68
N GLY A 86 5.90 -10.26 2.67
CA GLY A 86 7.18 -10.79 3.15
C GLY A 86 7.89 -11.75 2.21
N GLU A 87 7.14 -12.54 1.45
CA GLU A 87 7.74 -13.56 0.58
C GLU A 87 8.32 -12.97 -0.73
N LEU A 88 7.82 -11.80 -1.15
CA LEU A 88 8.31 -11.10 -2.36
C LEU A 88 9.61 -10.33 -2.16
N LEU A 89 9.95 -9.97 -0.91
CA LEU A 89 11.04 -9.03 -0.60
C LEU A 89 12.05 -9.56 0.43
N GLY A 90 11.91 -10.81 0.90
CA GLY A 90 12.73 -11.42 1.93
C GLY A 90 12.26 -11.12 3.35
N ASP A 91 12.54 -12.04 4.27
CA ASP A 91 12.03 -12.04 5.65
C ASP A 91 12.36 -10.78 6.47
N GLU A 92 13.46 -10.07 6.13
CA GLU A 92 13.86 -8.85 6.83
C GLU A 92 13.04 -7.61 6.43
N GLN A 93 12.37 -7.63 5.28
CA GLN A 93 11.56 -6.51 4.77
C GLN A 93 10.04 -6.70 4.96
N SER A 94 9.61 -7.90 5.34
CA SER A 94 8.18 -8.26 5.46
C SER A 94 7.40 -7.45 6.48
N GLY A 95 8.04 -7.00 7.56
CA GLY A 95 7.40 -6.16 8.58
C GLY A 95 7.12 -4.73 8.13
N GLN A 96 7.80 -4.24 7.09
CA GLN A 96 7.70 -2.85 6.62
C GLN A 96 6.62 -2.65 5.55
N ILE A 97 6.39 -3.65 4.71
CA ILE A 97 5.40 -3.58 3.62
C ILE A 97 3.97 -3.72 4.11
N GLN A 98 3.74 -4.42 5.23
CA GLN A 98 2.39 -4.55 5.81
C GLN A 98 1.77 -3.22 6.26
N SER A 99 2.55 -2.16 6.46
CA SER A 99 2.01 -0.89 6.97
C SER A 99 2.03 0.29 5.98
N VAL A 100 2.88 0.27 4.96
CA VAL A 100 3.05 1.41 4.03
C VAL A 100 3.13 0.96 2.57
N GLY A 101 3.65 -0.24 2.32
CA GLY A 101 3.99 -0.71 0.98
C GLY A 101 2.80 -0.92 0.05
N PHE A 102 1.64 -1.29 0.57
CA PHE A 102 0.48 -1.55 -0.27
C PHE A 102 -0.08 -0.26 -0.89
N THR A 103 -0.22 0.80 -0.10
CA THR A 103 -0.71 2.10 -0.58
C THR A 103 0.25 2.70 -1.61
N LEU A 104 1.55 2.69 -1.31
CA LEU A 104 2.60 3.17 -2.21
C LEU A 104 2.64 2.34 -3.50
N TYR A 105 2.57 1.02 -3.40
CA TYR A 105 2.52 0.13 -4.56
C TYR A 105 1.31 0.41 -5.46
N MET A 106 0.13 0.63 -4.87
CA MET A 106 -1.09 0.95 -5.61
C MET A 106 -0.98 2.30 -6.32
N GLU A 107 -0.43 3.31 -5.68
CA GLU A 107 -0.19 4.63 -6.28
C GLU A 107 0.81 4.54 -7.43
N MET A 108 1.94 3.87 -7.24
CA MET A 108 2.94 3.67 -8.29
C MET A 108 2.36 2.93 -9.50
N LEU A 109 1.52 1.93 -9.26
CA LEU A 109 0.89 1.16 -10.32
C LEU A 109 -0.15 1.99 -11.07
N GLU A 110 -0.94 2.81 -10.40
CA GLU A 110 -1.90 3.71 -11.02
C GLU A 110 -1.21 4.76 -11.90
N GLN A 111 -0.17 5.40 -11.37
CA GLN A 111 0.64 6.36 -12.12
C GLN A 111 1.35 5.71 -13.32
N ALA A 112 1.87 4.49 -13.15
CA ALA A 112 2.47 3.75 -14.27
C ALA A 112 1.45 3.42 -15.36
N VAL A 113 0.24 3.01 -14.99
CA VAL A 113 -0.86 2.76 -15.93
C VAL A 113 -1.30 4.04 -16.63
N GLU A 114 -1.34 5.16 -15.94
CA GLU A 114 -1.73 6.46 -16.50
C GLU A 114 -0.65 6.98 -17.48
N ALA A 115 0.62 6.89 -17.11
CA ALA A 115 1.74 7.21 -18.01
C ALA A 115 1.73 6.35 -19.29
N LEU A 116 1.46 5.05 -19.16
CA LEU A 116 1.33 4.14 -20.33
C LEU A 116 0.13 4.50 -21.21
N LYS A 117 -1.01 4.91 -20.64
CA LYS A 117 -2.17 5.39 -21.41
C LYS A 117 -1.87 6.67 -22.19
N GLU A 118 -1.00 7.53 -21.64
CA GLU A 118 -0.53 8.74 -22.30
C GLU A 118 0.62 8.49 -23.30
N GLY A 119 1.05 7.24 -23.46
CA GLY A 119 2.15 6.86 -24.35
C GLY A 119 3.53 7.26 -23.84
N LYS A 120 3.65 7.54 -22.54
CA LYS A 120 4.93 7.84 -21.87
C LYS A 120 5.49 6.58 -21.23
N GLU A 121 6.81 6.39 -21.27
CA GLU A 121 7.46 5.35 -20.47
C GLU A 121 7.44 5.79 -18.98
N PRO A 122 6.90 4.96 -18.07
CA PRO A 122 6.89 5.29 -16.64
C PRO A 122 8.34 5.38 -16.13
N SER A 123 8.74 6.54 -15.64
CA SER A 123 10.01 6.70 -14.96
C SER A 123 9.84 6.48 -13.46
N LEU A 124 10.59 5.54 -12.90
CA LEU A 124 10.54 5.25 -11.46
C LEU A 124 10.93 6.49 -10.63
N ASP A 125 11.87 7.29 -11.13
CA ASP A 125 12.32 8.52 -10.47
C ASP A 125 11.23 9.61 -10.44
N ASP A 126 10.42 9.72 -11.49
CA ASP A 126 9.32 10.69 -11.53
C ASP A 126 8.16 10.24 -10.64
N LEU A 127 7.89 8.93 -10.60
CA LEU A 127 6.88 8.31 -9.74
C LEU A 127 7.22 8.45 -8.24
N LEU A 128 8.51 8.49 -7.88
CA LEU A 128 8.97 8.60 -6.50
C LEU A 128 9.19 10.06 -6.04
N ARG A 129 9.33 11.01 -6.97
CA ARG A 129 9.66 12.41 -6.65
C ARG A 129 8.54 13.19 -5.95
N GLU A 130 7.29 12.78 -6.08
CA GLU A 130 6.16 13.51 -5.51
C GLU A 130 5.54 12.84 -4.27
N GLN A 131 6.10 11.70 -3.83
CA GLN A 131 5.48 10.92 -2.76
C GLN A 131 6.24 11.01 -1.44
N THR A 132 5.50 11.34 -0.38
CA THR A 132 6.01 11.22 0.99
C THR A 132 5.93 9.76 1.45
N GLU A 133 7.06 9.16 1.77
CA GLU A 133 7.13 7.85 2.40
C GLU A 133 6.87 7.98 3.92
N ILE A 134 5.91 7.20 4.45
CA ILE A 134 5.58 7.23 5.89
C ILE A 134 5.70 5.84 6.51
N GLU A 135 6.61 5.69 7.45
CA GLU A 135 6.89 4.45 8.15
C GLU A 135 6.67 4.62 9.67
N MET A 136 5.50 4.22 10.14
CA MET A 136 5.10 4.37 11.54
C MET A 136 5.29 3.12 12.40
N ARG A 137 5.66 1.99 11.78
CA ARG A 137 5.79 0.67 12.43
C ARG A 137 4.57 0.29 13.27
N ILE A 138 3.40 0.46 12.67
CA ILE A 138 2.09 0.12 13.23
C ILE A 138 1.26 -0.65 12.20
N PRO A 139 0.36 -1.54 12.61
CA PRO A 139 -0.61 -2.14 11.69
C PRO A 139 -1.54 -1.05 11.13
N ALA A 140 -1.51 -0.84 9.81
CA ALA A 140 -2.32 0.15 9.10
C ALA A 140 -2.88 -0.50 7.83
N LEU A 141 -4.06 -1.15 7.96
CA LEU A 141 -4.67 -1.93 6.88
C LEU A 141 -6.19 -2.00 7.04
N LEU A 142 -6.87 -2.47 6.00
CA LEU A 142 -8.28 -2.87 6.01
C LEU A 142 -8.33 -4.38 6.27
N PRO A 143 -8.70 -4.84 7.48
CA PRO A 143 -8.78 -6.26 7.80
C PRO A 143 -9.79 -7.01 6.93
N ASP A 144 -9.54 -8.29 6.66
CA ASP A 144 -10.42 -9.17 5.89
C ASP A 144 -11.73 -9.51 6.61
N ASP A 145 -11.73 -9.49 7.92
CA ASP A 145 -12.93 -9.61 8.75
C ASP A 145 -13.79 -8.35 8.76
N TYR A 146 -13.19 -7.18 8.47
CA TYR A 146 -13.90 -5.90 8.35
C TYR A 146 -14.49 -5.67 6.95
N ILE A 147 -13.72 -5.94 5.89
CA ILE A 147 -14.18 -5.91 4.50
C ILE A 147 -13.82 -7.25 3.85
N PRO A 148 -14.71 -8.26 3.88
CA PRO A 148 -14.41 -9.60 3.38
C PRO A 148 -14.19 -9.64 1.87
N ASP A 149 -14.93 -8.84 1.11
CA ASP A 149 -14.78 -8.79 -0.36
C ASP A 149 -13.51 -8.07 -0.77
N VAL A 150 -12.63 -8.81 -1.44
CA VAL A 150 -11.30 -8.33 -1.87
C VAL A 150 -11.40 -7.16 -2.83
N ASN A 151 -12.32 -7.19 -3.79
CA ASN A 151 -12.47 -6.12 -4.78
C ASN A 151 -12.92 -4.81 -4.12
N THR A 152 -13.84 -4.91 -3.18
CA THR A 152 -14.30 -3.78 -2.36
C THR A 152 -13.14 -3.24 -1.52
N ARG A 153 -12.35 -4.12 -0.89
CA ARG A 153 -11.20 -3.73 -0.08
C ARG A 153 -10.14 -3.00 -0.91
N LEU A 154 -9.83 -3.50 -2.11
CA LEU A 154 -8.93 -2.85 -3.06
C LEU A 154 -9.44 -1.48 -3.54
N SER A 155 -10.72 -1.40 -3.87
CA SER A 155 -11.34 -0.12 -4.24
C SER A 155 -11.23 0.89 -3.10
N MET A 156 -11.40 0.48 -1.84
CA MET A 156 -11.24 1.36 -0.68
C MET A 156 -9.78 1.78 -0.50
N TYR A 157 -8.80 0.87 -0.65
CA TYR A 157 -7.38 1.25 -0.61
C TYR A 157 -7.03 2.27 -1.68
N LYS A 158 -7.48 2.06 -2.93
CA LYS A 158 -7.27 3.00 -4.03
C LYS A 158 -7.86 4.37 -3.71
N ARG A 159 -9.08 4.43 -3.20
CA ARG A 159 -9.73 5.68 -2.84
C ARG A 159 -9.03 6.39 -1.68
N ILE A 160 -8.58 5.65 -0.65
CA ILE A 160 -7.80 6.21 0.46
C ILE A 160 -6.47 6.78 -0.05
N ALA A 161 -5.81 6.09 -0.98
CA ALA A 161 -4.54 6.52 -1.56
C ALA A 161 -4.66 7.77 -2.43
N SER A 162 -5.79 7.92 -3.15
CA SER A 162 -6.04 9.06 -4.05
C SER A 162 -6.58 10.32 -3.37
N VAL A 163 -6.84 10.28 -2.06
CA VAL A 163 -7.32 11.46 -1.33
C VAL A 163 -6.18 12.46 -1.12
N THR A 164 -6.42 13.70 -1.49
CA THR A 164 -5.45 14.81 -1.43
C THR A 164 -5.69 15.78 -0.28
N ASP A 165 -6.84 15.69 0.39
CA ASP A 165 -7.22 16.61 1.46
C ASP A 165 -7.95 15.90 2.63
N ASN A 166 -8.07 16.60 3.75
CA ASN A 166 -8.68 16.04 4.97
C ASN A 166 -10.22 15.94 4.87
N GLU A 167 -10.86 16.68 4.00
CA GLU A 167 -12.32 16.64 3.80
C GLU A 167 -12.69 15.31 3.13
N GLY A 168 -12.05 14.97 2.01
CA GLY A 168 -12.23 13.70 1.32
C GLY A 168 -11.88 12.50 2.20
N LEU A 169 -10.85 12.62 3.05
CA LEU A 169 -10.51 11.55 4.01
C LEU A 169 -11.62 11.38 5.07
N SER A 170 -12.23 12.48 5.51
CA SER A 170 -13.36 12.45 6.45
C SER A 170 -14.61 11.83 5.84
N GLU A 171 -14.91 12.14 4.58
CA GLU A 171 -16.00 11.52 3.83
C GLU A 171 -15.81 10.01 3.68
N LEU A 172 -14.61 9.56 3.32
CA LEU A 172 -14.27 8.14 3.25
C LEU A 172 -14.39 7.43 4.60
N LYS A 173 -14.03 8.12 5.68
CA LYS A 173 -14.19 7.59 7.04
C LYS A 173 -15.66 7.38 7.39
N VAL A 174 -16.53 8.33 7.04
CA VAL A 174 -17.98 8.22 7.25
C VAL A 174 -18.52 7.06 6.41
N GLU A 175 -18.17 6.98 5.13
CA GLU A 175 -18.60 5.88 4.25
C GLU A 175 -18.18 4.50 4.77
N LEU A 176 -16.94 4.36 5.25
CA LEU A 176 -16.44 3.11 5.83
C LEU A 176 -17.29 2.69 7.05
N ILE A 177 -17.66 3.64 7.91
CA ILE A 177 -18.50 3.38 9.08
C ILE A 177 -19.92 3.00 8.66
N ASP A 178 -20.50 3.71 7.71
CA ASP A 178 -21.89 3.49 7.25
C ASP A 178 -22.04 2.13 6.54
N ARG A 179 -21.04 1.73 5.75
CA ARG A 179 -21.11 0.50 4.97
C ARG A 179 -20.67 -0.75 5.73
N PHE A 180 -19.65 -0.62 6.58
CA PHE A 180 -18.98 -1.78 7.18
C PHE A 180 -18.98 -1.76 8.72
N GLY A 181 -19.53 -0.69 9.33
CA GLY A 181 -19.63 -0.58 10.77
C GLY A 181 -18.41 0.06 11.44
N VAL A 182 -18.23 -0.25 12.73
CA VAL A 182 -17.19 0.39 13.56
C VAL A 182 -15.78 0.09 13.01
N LEU A 183 -14.98 1.14 12.81
CA LEU A 183 -13.61 1.02 12.32
C LEU A 183 -12.72 0.20 13.25
N PRO A 184 -12.06 -0.87 12.78
CA PRO A 184 -11.01 -1.56 13.51
C PRO A 184 -9.81 -0.63 13.77
N ASP A 185 -9.01 -0.93 14.77
CA ASP A 185 -7.84 -0.09 15.10
C ASP A 185 -6.80 -0.04 13.96
N ALA A 186 -6.63 -1.11 13.21
CA ALA A 186 -5.77 -1.12 12.01
C ALA A 186 -6.28 -0.16 10.92
N THR A 187 -7.60 -0.08 10.72
CA THR A 187 -8.23 0.85 9.77
C THR A 187 -8.13 2.30 10.24
N LYS A 188 -8.31 2.55 11.56
CA LYS A 188 -8.07 3.89 12.13
C LYS A 188 -6.64 4.33 11.90
N ASN A 189 -5.68 3.44 12.13
CA ASN A 189 -4.27 3.72 11.88
C ASN A 189 -4.00 4.04 10.40
N LEU A 190 -4.60 3.29 9.47
CA LEU A 190 -4.47 3.53 8.03
C LEU A 190 -4.95 4.94 7.66
N LEU A 191 -6.13 5.34 8.13
CA LEU A 191 -6.66 6.69 7.90
C LEU A 191 -5.76 7.77 8.52
N SER A 192 -5.23 7.54 9.74
CA SER A 192 -4.31 8.47 10.37
C SER A 192 -2.97 8.59 9.63
N VAL A 193 -2.44 7.49 9.07
CA VAL A 193 -1.24 7.52 8.21
C VAL A 193 -1.52 8.31 6.93
N SER A 194 -2.71 8.16 6.33
CA SER A 194 -3.11 8.94 5.16
C SER A 194 -3.23 10.44 5.48
N GLU A 195 -3.76 10.79 6.64
CA GLU A 195 -3.80 12.16 7.14
C GLU A 195 -2.39 12.76 7.33
N LEU A 196 -1.47 11.97 7.91
CA LEU A 196 -0.06 12.36 8.02
C LEU A 196 0.56 12.60 6.64
N LYS A 197 0.25 11.77 5.63
CA LYS A 197 0.75 11.90 4.26
C LYS A 197 0.31 13.21 3.61
N ILE A 198 -0.98 13.55 3.75
CA ILE A 198 -1.53 14.83 3.27
C ILE A 198 -0.81 16.01 3.95
N GLY A 199 -0.64 15.95 5.27
CA GLY A 199 0.06 16.99 6.03
C GLY A 199 1.55 17.12 5.66
N ALA A 200 2.21 16.00 5.43
CA ALA A 200 3.63 15.93 5.08
C ALA A 200 3.91 16.43 3.65
N GLY A 201 3.01 16.15 2.70
CA GLY A 201 3.13 16.63 1.32
C GLY A 201 3.18 18.16 1.26
N SER A 202 2.36 18.86 2.04
CA SER A 202 2.36 20.33 2.10
C SER A 202 3.66 20.93 2.65
N LEU A 203 4.48 20.14 3.35
CA LEU A 203 5.79 20.51 3.90
C LEU A 203 6.95 20.04 3.03
N LYS A 204 6.68 19.44 1.88
CA LYS A 204 7.69 18.79 1.03
C LYS A 204 8.56 17.80 1.84
N ALA A 205 7.91 17.03 2.72
CA ALA A 205 8.59 15.95 3.43
C ALA A 205 8.73 14.74 2.49
N LYS A 206 9.96 14.26 2.34
CA LYS A 206 10.31 13.11 1.51
C LYS A 206 10.03 11.79 2.23
N LYS A 207 10.43 11.73 3.52
CA LYS A 207 10.27 10.51 4.34
C LYS A 207 10.01 10.87 5.79
N ILE A 208 9.08 10.13 6.42
CA ILE A 208 8.82 10.17 7.85
C ILE A 208 8.96 8.75 8.39
N GLU A 209 9.86 8.55 9.34
CA GLU A 209 9.98 7.30 10.08
C GLU A 209 9.78 7.55 11.55
N ALA A 210 8.91 6.75 12.21
CA ALA A 210 8.73 6.80 13.65
C ALA A 210 8.59 5.41 14.25
N HIS A 211 9.32 5.18 15.34
CA HIS A 211 9.35 3.94 16.10
C HIS A 211 9.26 4.21 17.61
N ASP A 212 9.38 3.19 18.44
CA ASP A 212 9.20 3.25 19.89
C ASP A 212 10.19 4.18 20.64
N LYS A 213 11.36 4.47 20.03
CA LYS A 213 12.42 5.31 20.63
C LYS A 213 12.56 6.68 20.00
N GLY A 214 11.78 6.98 18.96
CA GLY A 214 11.87 8.24 18.21
C GLY A 214 11.68 8.05 16.70
N GLY A 215 12.39 8.85 15.91
CA GLY A 215 12.30 8.80 14.46
C GLY A 215 12.95 9.98 13.77
N PHE A 216 12.56 10.23 12.52
CA PHE A 216 13.02 11.38 11.77
C PHE A 216 12.00 11.82 10.72
N ILE A 217 12.13 13.07 10.29
CA ILE A 217 11.50 13.62 9.09
C ILE A 217 12.63 14.08 8.16
N GLU A 218 12.66 13.53 6.95
CA GLU A 218 13.55 13.97 5.88
C GLU A 218 12.76 14.84 4.91
N PHE A 219 13.24 16.05 4.66
CA PHE A 219 12.63 17.00 3.75
C PHE A 219 13.33 16.98 2.39
N TYR A 220 12.65 17.41 1.34
CA TYR A 220 13.30 17.73 0.08
C TYR A 220 14.18 18.98 0.26
N PRO A 221 15.26 19.14 -0.54
CA PRO A 221 16.18 20.28 -0.41
C PRO A 221 15.51 21.65 -0.64
N ASP A 222 14.40 21.68 -1.36
CA ASP A 222 13.59 22.85 -1.70
C ASP A 222 12.38 23.04 -0.75
N ALA A 223 12.37 22.38 0.41
CA ALA A 223 11.32 22.56 1.41
C ALA A 223 11.44 23.94 2.11
N ASP A 224 10.32 24.64 2.21
CA ASP A 224 10.24 26.01 2.75
C ASP A 224 10.19 26.04 4.28
N ILE A 225 11.00 25.21 4.94
CA ILE A 225 11.07 25.15 6.40
C ILE A 225 11.84 26.37 6.93
N ASN A 226 11.26 27.06 7.90
CA ASN A 226 11.87 28.24 8.51
C ASN A 226 13.13 27.87 9.33
N PRO A 227 14.34 28.28 8.89
CA PRO A 227 15.57 27.94 9.61
C PRO A 227 15.64 28.51 11.02
N ALA A 228 15.06 29.71 11.27
CA ALA A 228 15.04 30.32 12.59
C ALA A 228 14.16 29.52 13.55
N TYR A 229 13.06 28.96 13.08
CA TYR A 229 12.21 28.07 13.87
C TYR A 229 12.95 26.75 14.20
N LEU A 230 13.63 26.14 13.25
CA LEU A 230 14.45 24.95 13.49
C LEU A 230 15.51 25.20 14.53
N VAL A 231 16.28 26.27 14.42
CA VAL A 231 17.32 26.64 15.41
C VAL A 231 16.72 26.82 16.79
N LYS A 232 15.59 27.53 16.90
CA LYS A 232 14.89 27.73 18.18
C LYS A 232 14.45 26.39 18.79
N LEU A 233 13.89 25.49 17.96
CA LEU A 233 13.43 24.17 18.43
C LEU A 233 14.59 23.30 18.92
N LEU A 234 15.71 23.27 18.17
CA LEU A 234 16.92 22.54 18.55
C LEU A 234 17.57 23.08 19.82
N GLN A 235 17.59 24.39 20.00
CA GLN A 235 18.14 25.02 21.20
C GLN A 235 17.26 24.85 22.44
N SER A 236 15.93 24.86 22.25
CA SER A 236 15.00 24.72 23.39
C SER A 236 14.91 23.28 23.90
N GLN A 237 15.10 22.28 23.05
CA GLN A 237 14.97 20.86 23.40
C GLN A 237 16.08 19.99 22.80
N PRO A 238 17.36 20.26 23.10
CA PRO A 238 18.51 19.59 22.45
C PRO A 238 18.59 18.10 22.76
N GLN A 239 17.93 17.63 23.81
CA GLN A 239 17.85 16.22 24.18
C GLN A 239 16.84 15.44 23.32
N LYS A 240 15.86 16.15 22.73
CA LYS A 240 14.79 15.53 21.97
C LYS A 240 14.98 15.66 20.47
N PHE A 241 15.57 16.78 20.01
CA PHE A 241 15.65 17.12 18.58
C PHE A 241 17.08 17.34 18.16
N ALA A 242 17.40 16.85 16.94
CA ALA A 242 18.70 17.02 16.32
C ALA A 242 18.56 17.11 14.79
N MET A 243 19.50 17.77 14.12
CA MET A 243 19.65 17.68 12.67
C MET A 243 20.72 16.65 12.30
N GLU A 244 20.45 15.82 11.31
CA GLU A 244 21.40 14.93 10.66
C GLU A 244 21.55 15.38 9.19
N GLY A 245 22.58 16.15 8.92
CA GLY A 245 22.73 16.82 7.63
C GLY A 245 21.74 17.99 7.45
N PRO A 246 21.57 18.49 6.20
CA PRO A 246 20.80 19.69 5.93
C PRO A 246 19.28 19.47 5.90
N THR A 247 18.81 18.24 5.65
CA THR A 247 17.40 17.96 5.35
C THR A 247 16.73 17.00 6.33
N LYS A 248 17.50 16.34 7.21
CA LYS A 248 16.96 15.31 8.09
C LYS A 248 16.84 15.78 9.53
N PHE A 249 15.60 15.97 9.98
CA PHE A 249 15.24 16.33 11.33
C PHE A 249 14.94 15.09 12.16
N LYS A 250 15.73 14.83 13.20
CA LYS A 250 15.59 13.67 14.11
C LYS A 250 14.89 14.06 15.40
N PHE A 251 14.10 13.13 15.92
CA PHE A 251 13.51 13.23 17.25
C PHE A 251 13.76 11.96 18.05
N SER A 252 14.15 12.12 19.30
CA SER A 252 14.42 11.06 20.28
C SER A 252 13.44 11.19 21.42
N VAL A 253 12.27 10.56 21.29
CA VAL A 253 11.17 10.63 22.24
C VAL A 253 10.62 9.22 22.44
N PRO A 254 10.33 8.78 23.69
CA PRO A 254 9.68 7.50 23.94
C PRO A 254 8.26 7.47 23.36
N LEU A 255 8.04 6.67 22.32
CA LEU A 255 6.80 6.57 21.55
C LEU A 255 6.30 5.12 21.49
N THR A 256 6.33 4.42 22.62
CA THR A 256 5.90 3.01 22.73
C THR A 256 4.41 2.83 22.48
N ASP A 257 3.58 3.80 22.85
CA ASP A 257 2.16 3.81 22.53
C ASP A 257 1.96 4.24 21.06
N ARG A 258 1.30 3.38 20.28
CA ARG A 258 1.07 3.57 18.84
C ARG A 258 0.24 4.82 18.52
N ARG A 259 -0.79 5.12 19.33
CA ARG A 259 -1.64 6.31 19.15
C ARG A 259 -0.86 7.59 19.48
N LYS A 260 -0.09 7.57 20.54
CA LYS A 260 0.79 8.70 20.90
C LYS A 260 1.88 8.93 19.86
N ARG A 261 2.36 7.87 19.19
CA ARG A 261 3.33 7.97 18.10
C ARG A 261 2.75 8.74 16.92
N ILE A 262 1.55 8.38 16.46
CA ILE A 262 0.83 9.09 15.39
C ILE A 262 0.61 10.54 15.81
N GLN A 263 0.05 10.77 17.00
CA GLN A 263 -0.26 12.11 17.49
C GLN A 263 0.98 12.99 17.56
N PHE A 264 2.09 12.47 18.07
CA PHE A 264 3.35 13.21 18.16
C PHE A 264 3.84 13.68 16.78
N VAL A 265 3.81 12.79 15.78
CA VAL A 265 4.21 13.16 14.42
C VAL A 265 3.23 14.17 13.81
N GLN A 266 1.93 14.01 14.04
CA GLN A 266 0.90 14.96 13.61
C GLN A 266 1.13 16.35 14.21
N ASP A 267 1.37 16.43 15.51
CA ASP A 267 1.64 17.68 16.22
C ASP A 267 2.90 18.35 15.68
N LEU A 268 3.96 17.55 15.44
CA LEU A 268 5.21 18.04 14.88
C LEU A 268 5.05 18.61 13.46
N LEU A 269 4.29 17.93 12.60
CA LEU A 269 3.98 18.42 11.25
C LEU A 269 3.15 19.71 11.29
N ASN A 270 2.18 19.79 12.23
CA ASN A 270 1.39 21.01 12.42
C ASN A 270 2.25 22.18 12.91
N ASP A 271 3.18 21.92 13.82
CA ASP A 271 4.14 22.94 14.30
C ASP A 271 5.02 23.44 13.15
N PHE A 272 5.54 22.58 12.30
CA PHE A 272 6.29 22.99 11.11
C PHE A 272 5.42 23.82 10.16
N LYS A 273 4.18 23.38 9.90
CA LYS A 273 3.24 24.07 9.01
C LYS A 273 2.90 25.49 9.48
N GLN A 274 2.73 25.68 10.80
CA GLN A 274 2.45 27.00 11.39
C GLN A 274 3.66 27.94 11.32
N ASN A 275 4.86 27.39 11.19
CA ASN A 275 6.12 28.13 11.18
C ASN A 275 6.85 28.07 9.83
N LEU A 276 6.14 27.89 8.72
CA LEU A 276 6.71 27.99 7.38
C LEU A 276 7.19 29.44 7.11
N LEU A 277 8.13 29.58 6.19
CA LEU A 277 8.47 30.90 5.66
C LEU A 277 7.22 31.52 5.00
N PRO A 278 6.94 32.81 5.22
CA PRO A 278 5.86 33.47 4.48
C PRO A 278 6.15 33.36 2.99
N THR A 279 5.21 32.83 2.24
CA THR A 279 5.26 32.81 0.76
C THR A 279 5.43 34.25 0.25
N SER A 280 6.54 34.53 -0.41
CA SER A 280 6.85 35.80 -1.06
C SER A 280 5.98 36.05 -2.32
#